data_7ac7108e6bdfd14ba087ad9b3264a497
#
_entry.id   7ac7108e6bdfd14ba087ad9b3264a497
#
_cell.length_a   1.000
_cell.length_b   1.000
_cell.length_c   1.000
_cell.angle_alpha   90.00
_cell.angle_beta   90.00
_cell.angle_gamma   90.00
#
_symmetry.space_group_name_H-M   'P 1'
#
loop_
_entity.id
_entity.type
_entity.pdbx_description
1 polymer ?
#
loop_
_entity_poly.entity_id
_entity_poly.type
_entity_poly.pdbx_seq_one_letter_code
_entity_poly.pdbx_strand_id
1 'polypeptide(L)'
;MAEALARRTAPGAPELVEQLPDGRLKCYSCGHRCPIPEGREGVCRVRYNEGGVLRVPWGYVGALQCDPIEKKPFFHALPGSDALSFGMLGCDLHCGYCQNWFTSQSIRDPDAIASPRDVSPGDLSALAVESGAPTVVSTYNEPLITSEWAVAVFREAKERGLYTGYVSNGNGTPEVLDFIRPWIDFYKVDLKSMDDKHYRQLGGILQNVLDTIEGIHRRGIWLEVLTLTIPGFNDSDDELRRAAAFVASVSVDVPWHVTAFHPDYKMTDRGATPVETLLRAA
;
A
#
# COMPACT_ATOMS: atom_id res chain seq x y z
N MET A 1 -11.46 5.24 18.22
CA MET A 1 -11.12 4.84 16.84
C MET A 1 -11.95 3.63 16.40
N ALA A 2 -11.90 2.49 17.08
CA ALA A 2 -12.63 1.26 16.67
C ALA A 2 -14.14 1.49 16.44
N GLU A 3 -14.84 2.15 17.37
CA GLU A 3 -16.27 2.45 17.24
C GLU A 3 -16.59 3.39 16.04
N ALA A 4 -15.72 4.35 15.76
CA ALA A 4 -15.88 5.24 14.60
C ALA A 4 -15.70 4.51 13.26
N LEU A 5 -14.89 3.45 13.23
CA LEU A 5 -14.65 2.64 12.03
C LEU A 5 -15.72 1.54 11.87
N ALA A 6 -16.31 1.02 12.95
CA ALA A 6 -17.33 0.00 12.89
C ALA A 6 -18.54 0.38 12.00
N ARG A 7 -18.84 1.68 11.93
CA ARG A 7 -19.91 2.22 11.05
C ARG A 7 -19.48 2.49 9.62
N ARG A 8 -18.18 2.37 9.33
CA ARG A 8 -17.56 2.70 8.03
C ARG A 8 -17.01 1.43 7.39
N THR A 9 -17.88 0.47 7.23
CA THR A 9 -17.54 -0.84 6.64
C THR A 9 -18.57 -1.30 5.63
N ALA A 10 -18.13 -2.19 4.74
CA ALA A 10 -18.98 -2.91 3.80
C ALA A 10 -18.64 -4.42 3.85
N PRO A 11 -19.47 -5.29 3.27
CA PRO A 11 -19.06 -6.66 2.99
C PRO A 11 -17.84 -6.70 2.06
N GLY A 12 -16.88 -7.59 2.36
CA GLY A 12 -15.74 -7.84 1.51
C GLY A 12 -16.13 -8.48 0.17
N ALA A 13 -15.31 -8.26 -0.84
CA ALA A 13 -15.49 -8.88 -2.15
C ALA A 13 -15.37 -10.42 -2.04
N PRO A 14 -16.25 -11.19 -2.69
CA PRO A 14 -16.21 -12.65 -2.66
C PRO A 14 -14.91 -13.22 -3.21
N GLU A 15 -14.24 -12.53 -4.12
CA GLU A 15 -12.94 -12.90 -4.68
C GLU A 15 -11.80 -12.83 -3.64
N LEU A 16 -12.00 -12.05 -2.57
CA LEU A 16 -11.00 -11.81 -1.53
C LEU A 16 -11.29 -12.53 -0.21
N VAL A 17 -12.25 -13.45 -0.19
CA VAL A 17 -12.63 -14.20 1.00
C VAL A 17 -13.01 -15.65 0.68
N GLU A 18 -12.60 -16.57 1.56
CA GLU A 18 -12.99 -17.98 1.52
C GLU A 18 -13.58 -18.36 2.89
N GLN A 19 -14.73 -19.05 2.89
CA GLN A 19 -15.26 -19.66 4.09
C GLN A 19 -14.55 -20.98 4.36
N LEU A 20 -13.94 -21.09 5.55
CA LEU A 20 -13.30 -22.32 5.99
C LEU A 20 -14.31 -23.25 6.67
N PRO A 21 -14.08 -24.60 6.66
CA PRO A 21 -15.01 -25.58 7.25
C PRO A 21 -15.29 -25.38 8.74
N ASP A 22 -14.40 -24.71 9.47
CA ASP A 22 -14.52 -24.43 10.90
C ASP A 22 -15.18 -23.08 11.21
N GLY A 23 -15.80 -22.42 10.21
CA GLY A 23 -16.50 -21.15 10.35
C GLY A 23 -15.62 -19.91 10.33
N ARG A 24 -14.30 -20.06 10.22
CA ARG A 24 -13.41 -18.93 10.00
C ARG A 24 -13.51 -18.42 8.56
N LEU A 25 -13.18 -17.15 8.37
CA LEU A 25 -13.01 -16.55 7.04
C LEU A 25 -11.53 -16.41 6.73
N LYS A 26 -11.09 -16.91 5.59
CA LYS A 26 -9.73 -16.68 5.10
C LYS A 26 -9.72 -15.48 4.18
N CYS A 27 -8.98 -14.44 4.57
CA CYS A 27 -8.87 -13.19 3.82
C CYS A 27 -7.67 -13.23 2.87
N TYR A 28 -7.88 -12.83 1.62
CA TYR A 28 -6.86 -12.83 0.56
C TYR A 28 -6.38 -11.44 0.14
N SER A 29 -6.75 -10.38 0.85
CA SER A 29 -6.35 -9.01 0.54
C SER A 29 -4.84 -8.75 0.63
N CYS A 30 -4.13 -9.50 1.47
CA CYS A 30 -2.68 -9.37 1.60
C CYS A 30 -2.02 -10.71 1.91
N GLY A 31 -0.70 -10.77 1.81
CA GLY A 31 0.11 -11.97 1.98
C GLY A 31 0.01 -12.67 3.34
N HIS A 32 -0.59 -12.02 4.35
CA HIS A 32 -0.89 -12.69 5.63
C HIS A 32 -1.95 -13.78 5.53
N ARG A 33 -2.86 -13.71 4.55
CA ARG A 33 -3.90 -14.72 4.32
C ARG A 33 -4.61 -15.15 5.61
N CYS A 34 -5.00 -14.15 6.44
CA CYS A 34 -5.50 -14.33 7.80
C CYS A 34 -6.70 -15.29 7.85
N PRO A 35 -6.65 -16.38 8.62
CA PRO A 35 -7.84 -17.15 8.99
C PRO A 35 -8.54 -16.45 10.18
N ILE A 36 -9.60 -15.69 9.89
CA ILE A 36 -10.25 -14.78 10.83
C ILE A 36 -11.45 -15.48 11.50
N PRO A 37 -11.37 -15.82 12.80
CA PRO A 37 -12.51 -16.37 13.54
C PRO A 37 -13.65 -15.35 13.68
N GLU A 38 -14.85 -15.84 13.99
CA GLU A 38 -16.01 -14.99 14.32
C GLU A 38 -15.67 -13.99 15.43
N GLY A 39 -16.08 -12.73 15.25
CA GLY A 39 -15.83 -11.62 16.17
C GLY A 39 -14.36 -11.19 16.29
N ARG A 40 -13.49 -11.68 15.40
CA ARG A 40 -12.05 -11.34 15.39
C ARG A 40 -11.66 -10.59 14.14
N GLU A 41 -10.50 -9.91 14.23
CA GLU A 41 -9.90 -9.13 13.16
C GLU A 41 -8.64 -9.82 12.59
N GLY A 42 -8.29 -9.49 11.36
CA GLY A 42 -7.01 -9.87 10.75
C GLY A 42 -5.85 -9.03 11.27
N VAL A 43 -4.62 -9.35 10.82
CA VAL A 43 -3.38 -8.64 11.21
C VAL A 43 -3.46 -7.13 10.97
N CYS A 44 -4.15 -6.68 9.93
CA CYS A 44 -4.34 -5.25 9.62
C CYS A 44 -5.29 -4.51 10.58
N ARG A 45 -6.09 -5.22 11.39
CA ARG A 45 -7.08 -4.72 12.37
C ARG A 45 -8.23 -3.89 11.79
N VAL A 46 -8.40 -3.90 10.49
CA VAL A 46 -9.50 -3.19 9.81
C VAL A 46 -10.39 -4.12 8.98
N ARG A 47 -10.03 -5.37 8.86
CA ARG A 47 -10.81 -6.43 8.23
C ARG A 47 -11.15 -7.46 9.28
N TYR A 48 -12.42 -7.76 9.48
CA TYR A 48 -12.88 -8.62 10.57
C TYR A 48 -14.08 -9.49 10.16
N ASN A 49 -14.31 -10.56 10.88
CA ASN A 49 -15.42 -11.48 10.66
C ASN A 49 -16.58 -11.09 11.59
N GLU A 50 -17.73 -10.77 11.01
CA GLU A 50 -18.97 -10.46 11.74
C GLU A 50 -20.12 -11.26 11.15
N GLY A 51 -20.63 -12.22 11.89
CA GLY A 51 -21.74 -13.08 11.46
C GLY A 51 -21.40 -13.93 10.21
N GLY A 52 -20.15 -14.36 10.04
CA GLY A 52 -19.71 -15.09 8.85
C GLY A 52 -19.54 -14.20 7.61
N VAL A 53 -19.56 -12.88 7.77
CA VAL A 53 -19.31 -11.89 6.69
C VAL A 53 -18.01 -11.17 6.98
N LEU A 54 -17.10 -11.14 5.99
CA LEU A 54 -15.90 -10.32 6.08
C LEU A 54 -16.30 -8.86 5.97
N ARG A 55 -16.07 -8.08 7.03
CA ARG A 55 -16.23 -6.62 7.02
C ARG A 55 -14.92 -5.96 6.64
N VAL A 56 -15.00 -4.95 5.74
CA VAL A 56 -13.85 -4.23 5.19
C VAL A 56 -14.06 -2.72 5.27
N PRO A 57 -13.00 -1.90 5.34
CA PRO A 57 -13.11 -0.44 5.37
C PRO A 57 -13.87 0.11 4.18
N TRP A 58 -14.77 1.07 4.41
CA TRP A 58 -15.61 1.64 3.37
C TRP A 58 -16.06 3.08 3.68
N GLY A 59 -16.14 3.92 2.64
CA GLY A 59 -16.85 5.20 2.69
C GLY A 59 -16.13 6.32 3.42
N TYR A 60 -14.82 6.25 3.60
CA TYR A 60 -14.06 7.31 4.27
C TYR A 60 -12.62 7.43 3.75
N VAL A 61 -11.99 8.55 4.07
CA VAL A 61 -10.54 8.76 3.93
C VAL A 61 -9.93 9.21 5.26
N GLY A 62 -8.72 8.76 5.56
CA GLY A 62 -7.87 9.23 6.66
C GLY A 62 -6.91 10.32 6.22
N ALA A 63 -6.53 10.33 4.95
CA ALA A 63 -5.72 11.35 4.30
C ALA A 63 -6.20 11.60 2.87
N LEU A 64 -6.08 12.86 2.42
CA LEU A 64 -6.46 13.30 1.09
C LEU A 64 -5.60 14.51 0.70
N GLN A 65 -4.88 14.42 -0.42
CA GLN A 65 -4.01 15.48 -0.94
C GLN A 65 -4.08 15.52 -2.47
N CYS A 66 -3.91 16.71 -3.04
CA CYS A 66 -3.64 16.89 -4.46
C CYS A 66 -2.28 17.57 -4.59
N ASP A 67 -1.31 16.90 -5.15
CA ASP A 67 0.07 17.39 -5.27
C ASP A 67 0.82 16.61 -6.38
N PRO A 68 2.04 17.06 -6.78
CA PRO A 68 2.79 16.41 -7.85
C PRO A 68 2.92 14.90 -7.67
N ILE A 69 2.76 14.17 -8.79
CA ILE A 69 2.77 12.71 -8.80
C ILE A 69 4.09 12.12 -8.29
N GLU A 70 5.18 12.86 -8.42
CA GLU A 70 6.51 12.50 -7.91
C GLU A 70 6.54 12.40 -6.38
N LYS A 71 5.62 13.07 -5.66
CA LYS A 71 5.43 12.86 -4.22
C LYS A 71 4.77 11.51 -3.89
N LYS A 72 4.18 10.83 -4.88
CA LYS A 72 3.67 9.45 -4.78
C LYS A 72 4.70 8.44 -5.29
N PRO A 73 5.91 8.80 -5.28
CA PRO A 73 7.14 8.54 -6.03
C PRO A 73 6.93 7.73 -7.33
N PHE A 74 6.06 8.24 -8.18
CA PHE A 74 6.01 7.87 -9.59
C PHE A 74 6.81 8.90 -10.39
N PHE A 75 7.93 8.49 -10.94
CA PHE A 75 8.80 9.36 -11.71
C PHE A 75 8.71 9.12 -13.23
N HIS A 76 8.08 8.00 -13.63
CA HIS A 76 7.93 7.60 -15.03
C HIS A 76 6.47 7.48 -15.47
N ALA A 77 5.52 7.40 -14.52
CA ALA A 77 4.10 7.45 -14.81
C ALA A 77 3.61 8.90 -14.78
N LEU A 78 3.28 9.50 -15.95
CA LEU A 78 2.76 10.87 -16.11
C LEU A 78 3.61 11.95 -15.40
N PRO A 79 4.93 12.01 -15.61
CA PRO A 79 5.79 12.94 -14.90
C PRO A 79 5.36 14.40 -15.10
N GLY A 80 5.44 15.20 -14.01
CA GLY A 80 5.05 16.60 -14.01
C GLY A 80 3.55 16.85 -13.88
N SER A 81 2.73 15.80 -13.73
CA SER A 81 1.30 15.96 -13.47
C SER A 81 0.98 15.96 -11.98
N ASP A 82 -0.20 16.49 -11.62
CA ASP A 82 -0.73 16.34 -10.28
C ASP A 82 -1.48 14.99 -10.12
N ALA A 83 -1.51 14.50 -8.88
CA ALA A 83 -2.26 13.33 -8.49
C ALA A 83 -3.16 13.65 -7.28
N LEU A 84 -4.46 13.37 -7.38
CA LEU A 84 -5.30 13.28 -6.21
C LEU A 84 -5.01 11.96 -5.51
N SER A 85 -4.51 12.01 -4.31
CA SER A 85 -4.16 10.82 -3.54
C SER A 85 -4.97 10.73 -2.26
N PHE A 86 -5.44 9.54 -1.97
CA PHE A 86 -6.22 9.24 -0.77
C PHE A 86 -5.67 8.02 -0.05
N GLY A 87 -5.90 7.96 1.26
CA GLY A 87 -5.63 6.80 2.08
C GLY A 87 -6.70 6.62 3.14
N MET A 88 -6.87 5.39 3.56
CA MET A 88 -7.72 5.03 4.69
C MET A 88 -6.88 4.84 5.96
N LEU A 89 -7.35 4.08 6.93
CA LEU A 89 -6.62 3.82 8.17
C LEU A 89 -6.17 2.35 8.24
N GLY A 90 -5.03 2.13 8.90
CA GLY A 90 -4.44 0.82 9.13
C GLY A 90 -3.44 0.39 8.06
N CYS A 91 -2.65 -0.62 8.41
CA CYS A 91 -1.65 -1.26 7.55
C CYS A 91 -1.46 -2.69 8.01
N ASP A 92 -1.05 -3.57 7.12
CA ASP A 92 -0.70 -4.96 7.45
C ASP A 92 0.75 -5.09 7.94
N LEU A 93 1.59 -4.06 7.73
CA LEU A 93 2.93 -3.94 8.32
C LEU A 93 2.96 -2.91 9.47
N HIS A 94 4.06 -2.92 10.25
CA HIS A 94 4.26 -2.01 11.38
C HIS A 94 5.68 -1.41 11.40
N CYS A 95 6.07 -0.82 10.26
CA CYS A 95 7.39 -0.22 10.09
C CYS A 95 7.66 0.88 11.12
N GLY A 96 8.75 0.77 11.89
CA GLY A 96 9.14 1.77 12.88
C GLY A 96 9.57 3.11 12.30
N TYR A 97 9.80 3.19 11.00
CA TYR A 97 10.19 4.38 10.23
C TYR A 97 9.08 4.92 9.33
N CYS A 98 7.81 4.57 9.59
CA CYS A 98 6.72 4.93 8.70
C CYS A 98 6.46 6.43 8.72
N GLN A 99 6.67 7.12 7.59
CA GLN A 99 6.38 8.55 7.44
C GLN A 99 4.87 8.84 7.45
N ASN A 100 4.05 7.84 7.12
CA ASN A 100 2.58 7.93 7.15
C ASN A 100 1.99 7.26 8.41
N TRP A 101 2.70 7.28 9.53
CA TRP A 101 2.29 6.54 10.73
C TRP A 101 0.96 7.03 11.33
N PHE A 102 0.60 8.30 11.16
CA PHE A 102 -0.68 8.83 11.61
C PHE A 102 -1.88 8.09 11.00
N THR A 103 -1.79 7.64 9.75
CA THR A 103 -2.84 6.84 9.10
C THR A 103 -2.58 5.36 9.23
N SER A 104 -1.37 4.90 8.93
CA SER A 104 -1.05 3.48 8.86
C SER A 104 -1.02 2.78 10.22
N GLN A 105 -0.67 3.49 11.30
CA GLN A 105 -0.56 2.93 12.64
C GLN A 105 -1.67 3.37 13.60
N SER A 106 -2.62 4.19 13.14
CA SER A 106 -3.72 4.76 13.96
C SER A 106 -4.56 3.75 14.73
N ILE A 107 -4.59 2.49 14.28
CA ILE A 107 -5.32 1.41 14.94
C ILE A 107 -4.45 0.68 16.00
N ARG A 108 -3.12 0.83 15.92
CA ARG A 108 -2.16 0.14 16.81
C ARG A 108 -1.50 1.04 17.81
N ASP A 109 -1.30 2.30 17.45
CA ASP A 109 -0.53 3.27 18.23
C ASP A 109 -1.48 4.37 18.73
N PRO A 110 -1.66 4.54 20.06
CA PRO A 110 -2.53 5.56 20.61
C PRO A 110 -2.09 6.98 20.30
N ASP A 111 -0.80 7.19 19.99
CA ASP A 111 -0.26 8.50 19.61
C ASP A 111 -0.54 8.85 18.14
N ALA A 112 -0.90 7.84 17.32
CA ALA A 112 -1.26 8.02 15.93
C ALA A 112 -2.74 8.47 15.81
N ILE A 113 -2.98 9.76 15.92
CA ILE A 113 -4.33 10.34 15.87
C ILE A 113 -4.66 10.70 14.41
N ALA A 114 -5.62 10.00 13.82
CA ALA A 114 -6.20 10.35 12.52
C ALA A 114 -7.73 10.37 12.63
N SER A 115 -8.36 11.34 11.97
CA SER A 115 -9.82 11.48 11.96
C SER A 115 -10.36 11.07 10.58
N PRO A 116 -11.10 9.96 10.50
CA PRO A 116 -11.73 9.56 9.24
C PRO A 116 -12.80 10.55 8.82
N ARG A 117 -12.77 10.95 7.54
CA ARG A 117 -13.77 11.81 6.92
C ARG A 117 -14.59 11.01 5.92
N ASP A 118 -15.92 11.08 6.06
CA ASP A 118 -16.83 10.41 5.14
C ASP A 118 -16.74 11.06 3.75
N VAL A 119 -16.70 10.22 2.73
CA VAL A 119 -16.61 10.64 1.33
C VAL A 119 -17.14 9.52 0.43
N SER A 120 -17.77 9.88 -0.69
CA SER A 120 -18.16 8.89 -1.70
C SER A 120 -17.07 8.68 -2.76
N PRO A 121 -17.09 7.56 -3.49
CA PRO A 121 -16.20 7.34 -4.63
C PRO A 121 -16.34 8.42 -5.69
N GLY A 122 -17.59 8.84 -5.98
CA GLY A 122 -17.90 9.89 -6.94
C GLY A 122 -17.33 11.25 -6.55
N ASP A 123 -17.39 11.63 -5.25
CA ASP A 123 -16.84 12.89 -4.74
C ASP A 123 -15.32 12.94 -4.90
N LEU A 124 -14.61 11.84 -4.61
CA LEU A 124 -13.16 11.77 -4.81
C LEU A 124 -12.77 11.93 -6.27
N SER A 125 -13.47 11.24 -7.16
CA SER A 125 -13.21 11.34 -8.60
C SER A 125 -13.56 12.71 -9.17
N ALA A 126 -14.66 13.34 -8.71
CA ALA A 126 -15.02 14.70 -9.07
C ALA A 126 -13.97 15.71 -8.60
N LEU A 127 -13.50 15.58 -7.37
CA LEU A 127 -12.44 16.42 -6.81
C LEU A 127 -11.14 16.32 -7.62
N ALA A 128 -10.77 15.14 -8.13
CA ALA A 128 -9.61 14.98 -9.01
C ALA A 128 -9.76 15.80 -10.29
N VAL A 129 -10.94 15.72 -10.94
CA VAL A 129 -11.25 16.52 -12.14
C VAL A 129 -11.22 18.02 -11.83
N GLU A 130 -11.86 18.46 -10.76
CA GLU A 130 -11.89 19.86 -10.31
C GLU A 130 -10.52 20.42 -10.00
N SER A 131 -9.63 19.58 -9.47
CA SER A 131 -8.23 19.93 -9.17
C SER A 131 -7.32 19.88 -10.40
N GLY A 132 -7.82 19.45 -11.56
CA GLY A 132 -7.00 19.26 -12.77
C GLY A 132 -6.03 18.07 -12.68
N ALA A 133 -6.19 17.17 -11.70
CA ALA A 133 -5.33 16.01 -11.53
C ALA A 133 -5.78 14.87 -12.48
N PRO A 134 -4.93 14.46 -13.44
CA PRO A 134 -5.28 13.36 -14.35
C PRO A 134 -5.25 11.99 -13.68
N THR A 135 -4.87 11.92 -12.42
CA THR A 135 -4.58 10.68 -11.70
C THR A 135 -5.25 10.62 -10.33
N VAL A 136 -5.72 9.42 -9.95
CA VAL A 136 -6.18 9.11 -8.59
C VAL A 136 -5.33 7.97 -8.01
N VAL A 137 -4.69 8.20 -6.86
CA VAL A 137 -3.74 7.25 -6.25
C VAL A 137 -4.20 6.86 -4.85
N SER A 138 -4.30 5.55 -4.59
CA SER A 138 -4.49 5.02 -3.23
C SER A 138 -3.12 4.80 -2.56
N THR A 139 -2.92 5.46 -1.40
CA THR A 139 -1.63 5.52 -0.68
C THR A 139 -1.84 5.88 0.80
N TYR A 140 -0.80 6.33 1.54
CA TYR A 140 -0.78 6.77 2.95
C TYR A 140 -1.02 5.68 4.00
N ASN A 141 -1.65 4.61 3.66
CA ASN A 141 -1.76 3.36 4.38
C ASN A 141 -1.41 2.22 3.43
N GLU A 142 -1.70 0.96 3.76
CA GLU A 142 -1.57 -0.10 2.76
C GLU A 142 -2.88 -0.21 1.94
N PRO A 143 -2.87 0.11 0.63
CA PRO A 143 -4.08 0.06 -0.18
C PRO A 143 -4.63 -1.36 -0.41
N LEU A 144 -3.80 -2.40 -0.32
CA LEU A 144 -4.26 -3.78 -0.49
C LEU A 144 -5.32 -4.18 0.54
N ILE A 145 -5.19 -3.72 1.79
CA ILE A 145 -6.18 -4.03 2.84
C ILE A 145 -7.49 -3.27 2.67
N THR A 146 -7.55 -2.30 1.76
CA THR A 146 -8.70 -1.44 1.46
C THR A 146 -9.09 -1.50 -0.02
N SER A 147 -8.76 -2.60 -0.69
CA SER A 147 -8.89 -2.75 -2.15
C SER A 147 -10.32 -2.61 -2.65
N GLU A 148 -11.33 -3.06 -1.89
CA GLU A 148 -12.73 -2.92 -2.30
C GLU A 148 -13.13 -1.44 -2.41
N TRP A 149 -12.73 -0.62 -1.43
CA TRP A 149 -12.95 0.83 -1.49
C TRP A 149 -12.18 1.49 -2.62
N ALA A 150 -10.89 1.15 -2.76
CA ALA A 150 -10.06 1.70 -3.83
C ALA A 150 -10.62 1.37 -5.22
N VAL A 151 -11.09 0.13 -5.44
CA VAL A 151 -11.73 -0.28 -6.70
C VAL A 151 -13.01 0.51 -6.95
N ALA A 152 -13.84 0.77 -5.93
CA ALA A 152 -15.02 1.60 -6.09
C ALA A 152 -14.66 3.03 -6.55
N VAL A 153 -13.62 3.64 -5.94
CA VAL A 153 -13.10 4.96 -6.37
C VAL A 153 -12.53 4.90 -7.78
N PHE A 154 -11.78 3.85 -8.11
CA PHE A 154 -11.13 3.72 -9.41
C PHE A 154 -12.14 3.51 -10.56
N ARG A 155 -13.25 2.82 -10.30
CA ARG A 155 -14.35 2.72 -11.28
C ARG A 155 -14.88 4.11 -11.66
N GLU A 156 -15.20 4.92 -10.67
CA GLU A 156 -15.66 6.30 -10.88
C GLU A 156 -14.59 7.17 -11.58
N ALA A 157 -13.32 6.99 -11.22
CA ALA A 157 -12.20 7.68 -11.86
C ALA A 157 -12.05 7.29 -13.35
N LYS A 158 -12.16 5.99 -13.66
CA LYS A 158 -12.12 5.48 -15.05
C LYS A 158 -13.25 6.02 -15.92
N GLU A 159 -14.46 6.13 -15.37
CA GLU A 159 -15.61 6.72 -16.09
C GLU A 159 -15.38 8.19 -16.44
N ARG A 160 -14.50 8.88 -15.70
CA ARG A 160 -14.08 10.27 -15.96
C ARG A 160 -12.80 10.38 -16.77
N GLY A 161 -12.26 9.26 -17.28
CA GLY A 161 -11.04 9.22 -18.08
C GLY A 161 -9.75 9.44 -17.27
N LEU A 162 -9.80 9.27 -15.94
CA LEU A 162 -8.63 9.44 -15.08
C LEU A 162 -7.80 8.14 -15.02
N TYR A 163 -6.51 8.29 -14.81
CA TYR A 163 -5.59 7.20 -14.50
C TYR A 163 -5.65 6.85 -13.01
N THR A 164 -5.30 5.62 -12.68
CA THR A 164 -5.41 5.10 -11.31
C THR A 164 -4.18 4.33 -10.90
N GLY A 165 -3.76 4.46 -9.64
CA GLY A 165 -2.54 3.83 -9.17
C GLY A 165 -2.52 3.48 -7.69
N TYR A 166 -1.60 2.56 -7.34
CA TYR A 166 -1.29 2.17 -5.96
C TYR A 166 0.13 2.55 -5.57
N VAL A 167 0.29 3.00 -4.34
CA VAL A 167 1.57 3.06 -3.62
C VAL A 167 1.47 2.10 -2.45
N SER A 168 2.17 0.98 -2.52
CA SER A 168 1.95 -0.19 -1.66
C SER A 168 3.27 -0.76 -1.12
N ASN A 169 3.19 -1.46 0.00
CA ASN A 169 4.31 -2.22 0.53
C ASN A 169 4.56 -3.55 -0.23
N GLY A 170 3.69 -3.90 -1.17
CA GLY A 170 3.83 -5.07 -2.01
C GLY A 170 3.52 -6.41 -1.35
N ASN A 171 2.98 -6.44 -0.12
CA ASN A 171 2.60 -7.70 0.53
C ASN A 171 1.26 -8.23 0.00
N GLY A 172 1.16 -8.47 -1.31
CA GLY A 172 -0.05 -8.87 -2.00
C GLY A 172 -0.27 -10.38 -2.07
N THR A 173 -1.33 -10.74 -2.77
CA THR A 173 -1.67 -12.12 -3.16
C THR A 173 -2.06 -12.13 -4.63
N PRO A 174 -2.00 -13.27 -5.32
CA PRO A 174 -2.53 -13.38 -6.69
C PRO A 174 -4.00 -12.94 -6.77
N GLU A 175 -4.81 -13.31 -5.77
CA GLU A 175 -6.24 -13.02 -5.70
C GLU A 175 -6.52 -11.51 -5.68
N VAL A 176 -5.79 -10.74 -4.83
CA VAL A 176 -5.98 -9.28 -4.79
C VAL A 176 -5.45 -8.60 -6.03
N LEU A 177 -4.35 -9.11 -6.62
CA LEU A 177 -3.83 -8.56 -7.88
C LEU A 177 -4.81 -8.77 -9.04
N ASP A 178 -5.46 -9.94 -9.11
CA ASP A 178 -6.50 -10.21 -10.11
C ASP A 178 -7.73 -9.34 -9.89
N PHE A 179 -8.14 -9.12 -8.64
CA PHE A 179 -9.27 -8.27 -8.27
C PHE A 179 -9.08 -6.81 -8.69
N ILE A 180 -7.88 -6.23 -8.48
CA ILE A 180 -7.60 -4.83 -8.81
C ILE A 180 -7.22 -4.62 -10.27
N ARG A 181 -6.72 -5.68 -10.98
CA ARG A 181 -6.15 -5.58 -12.33
C ARG A 181 -7.01 -4.80 -13.35
N PRO A 182 -8.34 -4.96 -13.39
CA PRO A 182 -9.18 -4.23 -14.36
C PRO A 182 -9.25 -2.72 -14.13
N TRP A 183 -8.87 -2.25 -12.94
CA TRP A 183 -9.13 -0.91 -12.45
C TRP A 183 -7.87 -0.08 -12.18
N ILE A 184 -6.67 -0.67 -12.36
CA ILE A 184 -5.39 -0.03 -12.04
C ILE A 184 -4.50 0.08 -13.29
N ASP A 185 -3.90 1.26 -13.50
CA ASP A 185 -2.96 1.51 -14.60
C ASP A 185 -1.51 1.33 -14.16
N PHE A 186 -1.16 1.82 -12.96
CA PHE A 186 0.21 1.78 -12.48
C PHE A 186 0.29 1.46 -10.99
N TYR A 187 1.40 0.85 -10.62
CA TYR A 187 1.63 0.32 -9.29
C TYR A 187 3.08 0.63 -8.86
N LYS A 188 3.25 1.24 -7.69
CA LYS A 188 4.56 1.42 -7.08
C LYS A 188 4.67 0.51 -5.87
N VAL A 189 5.75 -0.27 -5.82
CA VAL A 189 6.07 -1.15 -4.69
C VAL A 189 7.26 -0.61 -3.90
N ASP A 190 7.07 -0.47 -2.60
CA ASP A 190 8.16 -0.23 -1.66
C ASP A 190 8.87 -1.56 -1.33
N LEU A 191 9.95 -1.87 -2.03
CA LEU A 191 10.85 -2.97 -1.67
C LEU A 191 11.75 -2.53 -0.51
N LYS A 192 11.37 -2.94 0.69
CA LYS A 192 11.92 -2.37 1.93
C LYS A 192 13.26 -2.99 2.35
N SER A 193 13.57 -4.19 1.88
CA SER A 193 14.83 -4.91 2.16
C SER A 193 14.93 -6.15 1.27
N MET A 194 16.12 -6.70 1.12
CA MET A 194 16.39 -8.02 0.54
C MET A 194 16.74 -9.07 1.62
N ASP A 195 16.47 -8.76 2.89
CA ASP A 195 16.62 -9.69 4.01
C ASP A 195 15.25 -10.02 4.64
N ASP A 196 14.87 -11.31 4.68
CA ASP A 196 13.60 -11.75 5.29
C ASP A 196 13.55 -11.45 6.80
N LYS A 197 14.69 -11.36 7.50
CA LYS A 197 14.72 -10.96 8.91
C LYS A 197 14.22 -9.52 9.09
N HIS A 198 14.61 -8.61 8.20
CA HIS A 198 14.10 -7.24 8.20
C HIS A 198 12.59 -7.23 7.93
N TYR A 199 12.12 -7.99 6.94
CA TYR A 199 10.68 -8.11 6.68
C TYR A 199 9.90 -8.66 7.87
N ARG A 200 10.45 -9.67 8.59
CA ARG A 200 9.83 -10.18 9.83
C ARG A 200 9.74 -9.11 10.92
N GLN A 201 10.75 -8.26 11.05
CA GLN A 201 10.70 -7.11 11.96
C GLN A 201 9.62 -6.09 11.59
N LEU A 202 9.33 -5.94 10.29
CA LEU A 202 8.28 -5.07 9.78
C LEU A 202 6.89 -5.74 9.83
N GLY A 203 6.81 -7.03 10.16
CA GLY A 203 5.58 -7.83 10.19
C GLY A 203 5.22 -8.48 8.86
N GLY A 204 6.12 -8.55 7.91
CA GLY A 204 5.92 -9.15 6.59
C GLY A 204 6.81 -10.35 6.30
N ILE A 205 6.80 -10.76 5.04
CA ILE A 205 7.64 -11.83 4.48
C ILE A 205 8.19 -11.32 3.15
N LEU A 206 9.51 -11.36 2.97
CA LEU A 206 10.18 -10.90 1.75
C LEU A 206 9.61 -11.58 0.51
N GLN A 207 9.48 -12.90 0.51
CA GLN A 207 9.04 -13.66 -0.67
C GLN A 207 7.67 -13.20 -1.19
N ASN A 208 6.72 -12.86 -0.30
CA ASN A 208 5.41 -12.35 -0.73
C ASN A 208 5.53 -11.05 -1.55
N VAL A 209 6.49 -10.19 -1.18
CA VAL A 209 6.71 -8.92 -1.88
C VAL A 209 7.39 -9.15 -3.22
N LEU A 210 8.37 -10.05 -3.29
CA LEU A 210 9.02 -10.43 -4.53
C LEU A 210 8.01 -11.06 -5.51
N ASP A 211 7.19 -12.00 -5.05
CA ASP A 211 6.12 -12.63 -5.83
C ASP A 211 5.09 -11.60 -6.34
N THR A 212 4.81 -10.57 -5.52
CA THR A 212 3.88 -9.48 -5.88
C THR A 212 4.47 -8.62 -6.99
N ILE A 213 5.75 -8.21 -6.89
CA ILE A 213 6.45 -7.43 -7.91
C ILE A 213 6.41 -8.16 -9.27
N GLU A 214 6.79 -9.44 -9.30
CA GLU A 214 6.67 -10.27 -10.49
C GLU A 214 5.22 -10.42 -10.96
N GLY A 215 4.30 -10.59 -10.02
CA GLY A 215 2.87 -10.75 -10.29
C GLY A 215 2.24 -9.53 -10.95
N ILE A 216 2.65 -8.32 -10.54
CA ILE A 216 2.23 -7.04 -11.13
C ILE A 216 2.76 -6.93 -12.57
N HIS A 217 4.06 -7.20 -12.77
CA HIS A 217 4.68 -7.16 -14.09
C HIS A 217 4.02 -8.15 -15.06
N ARG A 218 3.83 -9.41 -14.65
CA ARG A 218 3.14 -10.44 -15.47
C ARG A 218 1.72 -10.05 -15.88
N ARG A 219 1.04 -9.22 -15.10
CA ARG A 219 -0.32 -8.72 -15.42
C ARG A 219 -0.32 -7.51 -16.34
N GLY A 220 0.85 -7.03 -16.78
CA GLY A 220 0.98 -5.86 -17.65
C GLY A 220 0.49 -4.57 -16.99
N ILE A 221 0.60 -4.46 -15.66
CA ILE A 221 0.41 -3.21 -14.93
C ILE A 221 1.74 -2.44 -14.97
N TRP A 222 1.72 -1.13 -15.25
CA TRP A 222 2.95 -0.33 -15.14
C TRP A 222 3.51 -0.41 -13.73
N LEU A 223 4.77 -0.78 -13.59
CA LEU A 223 5.42 -1.02 -12.31
C LEU A 223 6.63 -0.10 -12.12
N GLU A 224 6.67 0.58 -10.98
CA GLU A 224 7.87 1.21 -10.46
C GLU A 224 8.20 0.61 -9.08
N VAL A 225 9.47 0.35 -8.81
CA VAL A 225 9.95 -0.15 -7.51
C VAL A 225 10.73 0.94 -6.80
N LEU A 226 10.55 1.06 -5.49
CA LEU A 226 11.27 2.05 -4.69
C LEU A 226 11.86 1.39 -3.45
N THR A 227 13.08 1.80 -3.09
CA THR A 227 13.72 1.45 -1.83
C THR A 227 14.06 2.71 -1.05
N LEU A 228 13.43 2.89 0.11
CA LEU A 228 13.87 3.85 1.10
C LEU A 228 15.14 3.28 1.75
N THR A 229 16.28 3.90 1.46
CA THR A 229 17.57 3.43 1.94
C THR A 229 17.82 3.93 3.36
N ILE A 230 17.97 3.02 4.31
CA ILE A 230 18.03 3.32 5.75
C ILE A 230 19.40 2.90 6.29
N PRO A 231 20.19 3.82 6.86
CA PRO A 231 21.53 3.51 7.40
C PRO A 231 21.50 2.38 8.44
N GLY A 232 22.34 1.35 8.21
CA GLY A 232 22.46 0.18 9.09
C GLY A 232 21.23 -0.75 9.08
N PHE A 233 20.33 -0.61 8.09
CA PHE A 233 19.20 -1.51 7.92
C PHE A 233 19.24 -2.19 6.53
N ASN A 234 19.19 -1.44 5.45
CA ASN A 234 19.14 -1.99 4.09
C ASN A 234 20.12 -1.28 3.12
N ASP A 235 21.17 -0.63 3.65
CA ASP A 235 22.08 0.23 2.89
C ASP A 235 23.42 -0.43 2.55
N SER A 236 23.59 -1.74 2.83
CA SER A 236 24.81 -2.45 2.46
C SER A 236 24.92 -2.64 0.95
N ASP A 237 26.15 -2.58 0.43
CA ASP A 237 26.40 -2.80 -1.02
C ASP A 237 25.86 -4.15 -1.53
N ASP A 238 25.96 -5.20 -0.70
CA ASP A 238 25.43 -6.52 -1.05
C ASP A 238 23.91 -6.48 -1.19
N GLU A 239 23.23 -5.84 -0.25
CA GLU A 239 21.77 -5.77 -0.26
C GLU A 239 21.25 -4.92 -1.43
N LEU A 240 21.88 -3.77 -1.69
CA LEU A 240 21.54 -2.92 -2.83
C LEU A 240 21.76 -3.65 -4.16
N ARG A 241 22.88 -4.37 -4.33
CA ARG A 241 23.11 -5.20 -5.52
C ARG A 241 22.07 -6.31 -5.69
N ARG A 242 21.66 -6.97 -4.61
CA ARG A 242 20.60 -7.99 -4.66
C ARG A 242 19.26 -7.40 -5.05
N ALA A 243 18.93 -6.19 -4.55
CA ALA A 243 17.71 -5.49 -4.95
C ALA A 243 17.74 -5.12 -6.45
N ALA A 244 18.83 -4.50 -6.93
CA ALA A 244 19.02 -4.18 -8.34
C ALA A 244 18.94 -5.43 -9.24
N ALA A 245 19.64 -6.50 -8.86
CA ALA A 245 19.64 -7.77 -9.60
C ALA A 245 18.23 -8.39 -9.66
N PHE A 246 17.48 -8.35 -8.56
CA PHE A 246 16.11 -8.84 -8.53
C PHE A 246 15.20 -8.03 -9.45
N VAL A 247 15.21 -6.68 -9.36
CA VAL A 247 14.38 -5.83 -10.21
C VAL A 247 14.74 -6.04 -11.69
N ALA A 248 16.02 -6.09 -12.04
CA ALA A 248 16.48 -6.37 -13.39
C ALA A 248 16.07 -7.76 -13.88
N SER A 249 15.96 -8.76 -12.98
CA SER A 249 15.49 -10.10 -13.35
C SER A 249 13.99 -10.13 -13.67
N VAL A 250 13.19 -9.22 -13.13
CA VAL A 250 11.78 -9.06 -13.51
C VAL A 250 11.67 -8.43 -14.89
N SER A 251 12.33 -7.28 -15.09
CA SER A 251 12.56 -6.66 -16.39
C SER A 251 13.59 -5.52 -16.25
N VAL A 252 14.44 -5.35 -17.25
CA VAL A 252 15.37 -4.22 -17.33
C VAL A 252 14.66 -2.87 -17.56
N ASP A 253 13.38 -2.90 -17.92
CA ASP A 253 12.55 -1.72 -18.14
C ASP A 253 11.78 -1.29 -16.88
N VAL A 254 11.87 -2.04 -15.78
CA VAL A 254 11.25 -1.64 -14.51
C VAL A 254 12.12 -0.60 -13.82
N PRO A 255 11.63 0.66 -13.65
CA PRO A 255 12.37 1.66 -12.92
C PRO A 255 12.53 1.27 -11.44
N TRP A 256 13.77 1.37 -10.94
CA TRP A 256 14.06 1.23 -9.52
C TRP A 256 14.58 2.54 -8.96
N HIS A 257 13.92 3.07 -7.96
CA HIS A 257 14.24 4.33 -7.31
C HIS A 257 14.82 4.09 -5.92
N VAL A 258 15.88 4.81 -5.59
CA VAL A 258 16.44 4.85 -4.24
C VAL A 258 16.21 6.23 -3.63
N THR A 259 15.71 6.27 -2.40
CA THR A 259 15.39 7.51 -1.71
C THR A 259 16.04 7.56 -0.33
N ALA A 260 16.27 8.80 0.15
CA ALA A 260 16.86 9.04 1.45
C ALA A 260 15.84 8.84 2.58
N PHE A 261 16.25 8.13 3.62
CA PHE A 261 15.57 8.09 4.91
C PHE A 261 15.92 9.37 5.70
N HIS A 262 14.96 9.85 6.46
CA HIS A 262 15.17 10.77 7.58
C HIS A 262 14.50 10.19 8.84
N PRO A 263 15.02 10.50 10.05
CA PRO A 263 14.43 10.01 11.30
C PRO A 263 12.97 10.41 11.42
N ASP A 264 12.09 9.42 11.66
CA ASP A 264 10.67 9.63 11.87
C ASP A 264 10.07 8.49 12.71
N TYR A 265 8.91 8.75 13.32
CA TYR A 265 8.12 7.83 14.13
C TYR A 265 8.96 7.20 15.26
N LYS A 266 9.19 5.88 15.22
CA LYS A 266 9.94 5.14 16.24
C LYS A 266 11.41 4.89 15.89
N MET A 267 11.84 5.27 14.69
CA MET A 267 13.21 5.09 14.22
C MET A 267 13.95 6.45 14.22
N THR A 268 14.33 6.90 15.41
CA THR A 268 15.01 8.18 15.64
C THR A 268 16.44 8.00 16.14
N ASP A 269 16.92 6.76 16.17
CA ASP A 269 18.23 6.35 16.71
C ASP A 269 19.38 6.46 15.70
N ARG A 270 19.08 6.85 14.48
CA ARG A 270 20.05 6.96 13.37
C ARG A 270 19.83 8.24 12.56
N GLY A 271 20.89 8.71 11.88
CA GLY A 271 20.84 9.90 11.02
C GLY A 271 20.15 9.64 9.69
N ALA A 272 19.93 10.72 8.93
CA ALA A 272 19.46 10.64 7.55
C ALA A 272 20.47 9.90 6.66
N THR A 273 19.99 9.35 5.55
CA THR A 273 20.83 8.65 4.58
C THR A 273 21.87 9.60 3.99
N PRO A 274 23.19 9.27 4.06
CA PRO A 274 24.23 10.05 3.39
C PRO A 274 24.05 10.05 1.88
N VAL A 275 24.39 11.17 1.24
CA VAL A 275 24.32 11.31 -0.23
C VAL A 275 25.19 10.27 -0.93
N GLU A 276 26.35 9.96 -0.36
CA GLU A 276 27.28 8.95 -0.90
C GLU A 276 26.64 7.55 -0.96
N THR A 277 25.76 7.22 0.00
CA THR A 277 25.02 5.97 -0.03
C THR A 277 24.02 5.92 -1.19
N LEU A 278 23.33 7.03 -1.46
CA LEU A 278 22.41 7.12 -2.60
C LEU A 278 23.15 7.04 -3.93
N LEU A 279 24.31 7.73 -4.06
CA LEU A 279 25.14 7.67 -5.27
C LEU A 279 25.71 6.26 -5.53
N ARG A 280 25.98 5.48 -4.47
CA ARG A 280 26.39 4.08 -4.64
C ARG A 280 25.25 3.16 -5.04
N ALA A 281 24.03 3.48 -4.61
CA ALA A 281 22.84 2.68 -4.90
C ALA A 281 22.30 2.92 -6.31
N ALA A 282 22.49 4.13 -6.86
CA ALA A 282 22.13 4.50 -8.23
C ALA A 282 23.14 3.98 -9.25
#